data_e183a908b993e337b593d34dfb4eb35b
#
_entry.id   e183a908b993e337b593d34dfb4eb35b
#
_cell.length_a   1.000
_cell.length_b   1.000
_cell.length_c   1.000
_cell.angle_alpha   90.00
_cell.angle_beta   90.00
_cell.angle_gamma   90.00
#
_symmetry.space_group_name_H-M   'P 1'
#
loop_
_entity.id
_entity.type
_entity.pdbx_description
1 polymer ?
#
loop_
_entity_poly.entity_id
_entity_poly.type
_entity_poly.pdbx_seq_one_letter_code
_entity_poly.pdbx_strand_id
1 'polypeptide(L)'
;GEKRQVIAVIGDGAMTGGLAFEGMNNAGASRKTNMLVVLNDNNMAIDQATGALKSYLLHISTSKRYNAFKNRLWRWFAHVPPLLTLCRRAGNAVKHGLLQKSNLFESFNFRYFGPVDGHDVRALVTVLRALKEIDGPKLLHVMTVKGKGYSPAEHNQCEWHAPGRFNPETGER
;
A
#
# COMPACT_ATOMS: atom_id res chain seq x y z
N GLY A 1 8.95 21.62 17.81
CA GLY A 1 8.66 21.48 16.38
C GLY A 1 7.28 20.90 16.15
N GLU A 2 6.61 21.29 15.08
CA GLU A 2 5.28 20.78 14.74
C GLU A 2 5.34 19.27 14.44
N LYS A 3 4.43 18.49 15.01
CA LYS A 3 4.27 17.08 14.69
C LYS A 3 3.43 16.94 13.40
N ARG A 4 4.06 17.13 12.25
CA ARG A 4 3.42 16.91 10.95
C ARG A 4 3.53 15.46 10.52
N GLN A 5 2.48 14.94 9.90
CA GLN A 5 2.53 13.67 9.17
C GLN A 5 2.92 13.95 7.73
N VAL A 6 3.92 13.25 7.23
CA VAL A 6 4.33 13.34 5.81
C VAL A 6 3.87 12.08 5.11
N ILE A 7 3.06 12.25 4.06
CA ILE A 7 2.49 11.15 3.29
C ILE A 7 2.91 11.35 1.83
N ALA A 8 3.57 10.35 1.26
CA ALA A 8 3.87 10.28 -0.18
C ALA A 8 2.96 9.23 -0.82
N VAL A 9 2.22 9.60 -1.86
CA VAL A 9 1.41 8.66 -2.65
C VAL A 9 2.15 8.39 -3.96
N ILE A 10 2.35 7.11 -4.28
CA ILE A 10 3.07 6.68 -5.48
C ILE A 10 2.31 5.53 -6.16
N GLY A 11 2.22 5.56 -7.48
CA GLY A 11 1.68 4.44 -8.26
C GLY A 11 2.71 3.32 -8.45
N ASP A 12 2.22 2.11 -8.70
CA ASP A 12 3.06 0.92 -8.95
C ASP A 12 4.01 1.11 -10.15
N GLY A 13 3.54 1.73 -11.24
CA GLY A 13 4.39 2.07 -12.37
C GLY A 13 5.48 3.09 -12.01
N ALA A 14 5.17 4.15 -11.27
CA ALA A 14 6.15 5.14 -10.82
C ALA A 14 7.13 4.56 -9.79
N MET A 15 6.72 3.56 -9.02
CA MET A 15 7.58 2.86 -8.06
C MET A 15 8.73 2.12 -8.77
N THR A 16 8.64 1.80 -10.06
CA THR A 16 9.72 1.18 -10.81
C THR A 16 10.87 2.14 -11.15
N GLY A 17 10.67 3.44 -10.99
CA GLY A 17 11.68 4.46 -11.24
C GLY A 17 12.79 4.46 -10.18
N GLY A 18 14.05 4.65 -10.62
CA GLY A 18 15.21 4.63 -9.72
C GLY A 18 15.11 5.63 -8.57
N LEU A 19 14.56 6.82 -8.82
CA LEU A 19 14.36 7.85 -7.78
C LEU A 19 13.44 7.40 -6.64
N ALA A 20 12.45 6.54 -6.92
CA ALA A 20 11.58 5.99 -5.88
C ALA A 20 12.37 5.10 -4.92
N PHE A 21 13.25 4.25 -5.44
CA PHE A 21 14.12 3.39 -4.63
C PHE A 21 15.15 4.21 -3.85
N GLU A 22 15.75 5.22 -4.48
CA GLU A 22 16.69 6.14 -3.81
C GLU A 22 16.01 6.89 -2.68
N GLY A 23 14.80 7.42 -2.93
CA GLY A 23 14.01 8.11 -1.91
C GLY A 23 13.64 7.20 -0.74
N MET A 24 13.23 5.95 -1.00
CA MET A 24 12.95 4.97 0.05
C MET A 24 14.22 4.58 0.83
N ASN A 25 15.33 4.34 0.15
CA ASN A 25 16.60 4.03 0.79
C ASN A 25 17.02 5.15 1.74
N ASN A 26 16.93 6.40 1.30
CA ASN A 26 17.25 7.56 2.12
C ASN A 26 16.27 7.73 3.30
N ALA A 27 14.97 7.63 3.05
CA ALA A 27 13.95 7.76 4.10
C ALA A 27 14.06 6.64 5.16
N GLY A 28 14.40 5.43 4.73
CA GLY A 28 14.58 4.27 5.62
C GLY A 28 15.88 4.27 6.42
N ALA A 29 16.86 5.09 6.03
CA ALA A 29 18.13 5.21 6.75
C ALA A 29 17.95 5.74 8.19
N SER A 30 16.87 6.49 8.44
CA SER A 30 16.56 7.03 9.76
C SER A 30 15.24 6.49 10.30
N ARG A 31 15.29 5.77 11.42
CA ARG A 31 14.07 5.32 12.13
C ARG A 31 13.25 6.48 12.73
N LYS A 32 13.81 7.68 12.79
CA LYS A 32 13.11 8.88 13.26
C LYS A 32 12.26 9.52 12.17
N THR A 33 12.46 9.13 10.90
CA THR A 33 11.65 9.59 9.78
C THR A 33 10.24 9.03 9.91
N ASN A 34 9.27 9.88 10.25
CA ASN A 34 7.87 9.46 10.38
C ASN A 34 7.12 9.69 9.06
N MET A 35 7.51 8.94 8.03
CA MET A 35 6.96 9.02 6.68
C MET A 35 6.04 7.83 6.40
N LEU A 36 4.89 8.10 5.79
CA LEU A 36 4.02 7.10 5.22
C LEU A 36 4.10 7.16 3.69
N VAL A 37 4.52 6.07 3.08
CA VAL A 37 4.40 5.86 1.63
C VAL A 37 3.13 5.07 1.38
N VAL A 38 2.22 5.61 0.56
CA VAL A 38 1.02 4.90 0.08
C VAL A 38 1.32 4.44 -1.34
N LEU A 39 1.50 3.14 -1.51
CA LEU A 39 1.66 2.50 -2.82
C LEU A 39 0.27 2.19 -3.38
N ASN A 40 -0.14 2.93 -4.40
CA ASN A 40 -1.36 2.67 -5.15
C ASN A 40 -1.07 1.68 -6.27
N ASP A 41 -1.44 0.42 -6.05
CA ASP A 41 -1.26 -0.67 -7.00
C ASP A 41 -2.58 -0.92 -7.74
N ASN A 42 -2.62 -0.51 -9.00
CA ASN A 42 -3.74 -0.81 -9.90
C ASN A 42 -3.34 -1.72 -11.05
N ASN A 43 -2.12 -2.26 -11.00
CA ASN A 43 -1.55 -3.16 -11.98
C ASN A 43 -1.44 -2.56 -13.41
N MET A 44 -1.51 -1.22 -13.50
CA MET A 44 -1.51 -0.47 -14.76
C MET A 44 -0.57 0.72 -14.65
N ALA A 45 0.38 0.79 -15.59
CA ALA A 45 1.09 2.03 -15.92
C ALA A 45 0.37 2.71 -17.10
N ILE A 46 1.08 3.19 -18.11
CA ILE A 46 0.48 3.60 -19.39
C ILE A 46 -0.03 2.34 -20.13
N ASP A 47 0.70 1.25 -20.00
CA ASP A 47 0.38 -0.10 -20.45
C ASP A 47 0.38 -1.08 -19.26
N GLN A 48 0.15 -2.36 -19.50
CA GLN A 48 0.25 -3.35 -18.41
C GLN A 48 1.63 -3.29 -17.77
N ALA A 49 1.66 -3.14 -16.46
CA ALA A 49 2.92 -3.10 -15.72
C ALA A 49 3.73 -4.39 -15.97
N THR A 50 5.03 -4.25 -16.18
CA THR A 50 5.96 -5.35 -16.45
C THR A 50 7.10 -5.37 -15.43
N GLY A 51 7.87 -6.46 -15.41
CA GLY A 51 9.08 -6.55 -14.60
C GLY A 51 8.93 -7.28 -13.27
N ALA A 52 10.08 -7.44 -12.60
CA ALA A 52 10.19 -8.24 -11.37
C ALA A 52 9.39 -7.64 -10.21
N LEU A 53 9.31 -6.33 -10.10
CA LEU A 53 8.54 -5.68 -9.04
C LEU A 53 7.05 -5.99 -9.15
N LYS A 54 6.49 -5.99 -10.37
CA LYS A 54 5.10 -6.42 -10.60
C LYS A 54 4.87 -7.85 -10.13
N SER A 55 5.72 -8.77 -10.57
CA SER A 55 5.62 -10.18 -10.17
C SER A 55 5.70 -10.33 -8.65
N TYR A 56 6.54 -9.54 -8.01
CA TYR A 56 6.68 -9.49 -6.56
C TYR A 56 5.40 -8.98 -5.87
N LEU A 57 4.82 -7.86 -6.32
CA LEU A 57 3.58 -7.29 -5.78
C LEU A 57 2.40 -8.27 -5.97
N LEU A 58 2.30 -8.87 -7.15
CA LEU A 58 1.29 -9.90 -7.43
C LEU A 58 1.44 -11.10 -6.48
N HIS A 59 2.68 -11.56 -6.24
CA HIS A 59 2.93 -12.67 -5.31
C HIS A 59 2.50 -12.32 -3.88
N ILE A 60 2.73 -11.09 -3.43
CA ILE A 60 2.25 -10.63 -2.12
C ILE A 60 0.73 -10.65 -2.08
N SER A 61 0.06 -10.09 -3.08
CA SER A 61 -1.40 -9.94 -3.09
C SER A 61 -2.15 -11.28 -3.20
N THR A 62 -1.56 -12.27 -3.88
CA THR A 62 -2.15 -13.62 -4.08
C THR A 62 -1.78 -14.61 -2.98
N SER A 63 -0.84 -14.29 -2.10
CA SER A 63 -0.37 -15.21 -1.07
C SER A 63 -1.48 -15.63 -0.10
N LYS A 64 -1.67 -16.96 0.08
CA LYS A 64 -2.63 -17.52 1.04
C LYS A 64 -2.35 -17.07 2.50
N ARG A 65 -1.07 -16.93 2.85
CA ARG A 65 -0.64 -16.42 4.17
C ARG A 65 -1.06 -14.98 4.38
N TYR A 66 -1.00 -14.18 3.33
CA TYR A 66 -1.44 -12.80 3.34
C TYR A 66 -2.95 -12.70 3.55
N ASN A 67 -3.76 -13.45 2.82
CA ASN A 67 -5.21 -13.46 2.96
C ASN A 67 -5.65 -13.94 4.36
N ALA A 68 -4.96 -14.89 4.95
CA ALA A 68 -5.19 -15.32 6.33
C ALA A 68 -4.83 -14.21 7.34
N PHE A 69 -3.72 -13.50 7.13
CA PHE A 69 -3.31 -12.37 7.96
C PHE A 69 -4.29 -11.19 7.84
N LYS A 70 -4.72 -10.85 6.62
CA LYS A 70 -5.75 -9.85 6.35
C LYS A 70 -7.02 -10.13 7.16
N ASN A 71 -7.55 -11.35 7.07
CA ASN A 71 -8.77 -11.74 7.78
C ASN A 71 -8.60 -11.74 9.31
N ARG A 72 -7.39 -12.00 9.81
CA ARG A 72 -7.05 -11.96 11.24
C ARG A 72 -6.93 -10.52 11.73
N LEU A 73 -6.29 -9.66 10.93
CA LEU A 73 -6.13 -8.24 11.22
C LEU A 73 -7.48 -7.52 11.26
N TRP A 74 -8.37 -7.78 10.29
CA TRP A 74 -9.72 -7.24 10.24
C TRP A 74 -10.58 -7.66 11.43
N ARG A 75 -10.51 -8.93 11.82
CA ARG A 75 -11.20 -9.42 13.03
C ARG A 75 -10.65 -8.78 14.29
N TRP A 76 -9.35 -8.52 14.33
CA TRP A 76 -8.71 -7.89 15.48
C TRP A 76 -9.08 -6.41 15.61
N PHE A 77 -9.08 -5.64 14.54
CA PHE A 77 -9.50 -4.24 14.53
C PHE A 77 -11.01 -4.05 14.79
N ALA A 78 -11.84 -5.03 14.46
CA ALA A 78 -13.29 -4.96 14.70
C ALA A 78 -13.69 -5.16 16.17
N HIS A 79 -12.82 -5.71 17.03
CA HIS A 79 -13.20 -6.17 18.37
C HIS A 79 -12.42 -5.56 19.54
N VAL A 80 -11.47 -4.63 19.34
CA VAL A 80 -10.61 -4.16 20.46
C VAL A 80 -10.50 -2.65 20.53
N PRO A 81 -11.12 -2.00 21.54
CA PRO A 81 -10.62 -0.76 22.13
C PRO A 81 -9.45 -1.10 23.09
N PRO A 82 -8.70 -0.23 23.54
CA PRO A 82 -7.34 0.26 23.60
C PRO A 82 -6.27 -0.72 24.12
N LEU A 83 -6.03 -1.86 23.45
CA LEU A 83 -4.94 -2.77 23.82
C LEU A 83 -3.60 -2.48 23.08
N LEU A 84 -3.49 -1.32 22.45
CA LEU A 84 -2.30 -0.87 21.71
C LEU A 84 -1.02 -0.74 22.56
N THR A 85 -1.16 -0.55 23.86
CA THR A 85 -0.02 -0.40 24.78
C THR A 85 0.66 -1.73 25.13
N LEU A 86 -0.08 -2.84 25.15
CA LEU A 86 0.46 -4.16 25.48
C LEU A 86 1.19 -4.79 24.28
N CYS A 87 0.73 -4.52 23.07
CA CYS A 87 1.39 -5.01 21.84
C CYS A 87 2.74 -4.33 21.56
N ARG A 88 3.01 -3.15 22.09
CA ARG A 88 4.31 -2.48 21.99
C ARG A 88 5.43 -3.29 22.66
N ARG A 89 5.16 -4.03 23.73
CA ARG A 89 6.16 -4.83 24.45
C ARG A 89 6.32 -6.26 23.94
N ALA A 90 5.24 -6.88 23.46
CA ALA A 90 5.29 -8.23 22.91
C ALA A 90 5.79 -8.30 21.45
N GLY A 91 5.64 -7.22 20.67
CA GLY A 91 6.03 -7.16 19.26
C GLY A 91 7.52 -7.31 18.98
N ASN A 92 8.39 -7.09 19.96
CA ASN A 92 9.84 -7.23 19.78
C ASN A 92 10.34 -8.68 19.95
N ALA A 93 9.62 -9.53 20.64
CA ALA A 93 10.07 -10.91 20.91
C ALA A 93 9.64 -11.92 19.82
N VAL A 94 8.54 -11.65 19.11
CA VAL A 94 8.00 -12.55 18.07
C VAL A 94 8.64 -12.30 16.69
N LYS A 95 9.34 -11.19 16.50
CA LYS A 95 9.93 -10.79 15.21
C LYS A 95 11.09 -11.63 14.71
N HIS A 96 11.80 -12.32 15.59
CA HIS A 96 13.04 -13.04 15.21
C HIS A 96 12.83 -14.51 14.81
N GLY A 97 11.66 -15.08 15.01
CA GLY A 97 11.46 -16.53 14.82
C GLY A 97 10.59 -16.96 13.64
N LEU A 98 9.80 -16.08 13.01
CA LEU A 98 8.74 -16.51 12.09
C LEU A 98 8.73 -15.86 10.69
N LEU A 99 9.65 -14.94 10.39
CA LEU A 99 9.68 -14.26 9.09
C LEU A 99 11.03 -14.44 8.38
N GLN A 100 11.29 -15.63 7.90
CA GLN A 100 12.46 -15.95 7.05
C GLN A 100 12.38 -15.42 5.61
N LYS A 101 11.53 -14.45 5.31
CA LYS A 101 11.59 -13.65 4.06
C LYS A 101 11.17 -12.24 4.41
N SER A 102 12.12 -11.36 4.71
CA SER A 102 11.88 -9.92 4.67
C SER A 102 11.36 -9.53 3.29
N ASN A 103 10.29 -8.77 3.24
CA ASN A 103 9.85 -8.23 1.95
C ASN A 103 10.80 -7.12 1.51
N LEU A 104 10.78 -6.77 0.21
CA LEU A 104 11.63 -5.74 -0.38
C LEU A 104 11.59 -4.42 0.43
N PHE A 105 10.41 -4.01 0.87
CA PHE A 105 10.21 -2.75 1.58
C PHE A 105 10.81 -2.79 3.00
N GLU A 106 10.75 -3.94 3.64
CA GLU A 106 11.40 -4.14 4.95
C GLU A 106 12.92 -4.10 4.86
N SER A 107 13.49 -4.47 3.71
CA SER A 107 14.93 -4.31 3.44
C SER A 107 15.35 -2.84 3.41
N PHE A 108 14.44 -1.92 3.09
CA PHE A 108 14.62 -0.48 3.23
C PHE A 108 14.20 0.07 4.60
N ASN A 109 14.02 -0.78 5.61
CA ASN A 109 13.55 -0.43 6.96
C ASN A 109 12.12 0.14 7.02
N PHE A 110 11.32 0.02 5.96
CA PHE A 110 9.90 0.34 6.01
C PHE A 110 9.11 -0.79 6.64
N ARG A 111 8.17 -0.45 7.52
CA ARG A 111 7.14 -1.40 7.94
C ARG A 111 6.10 -1.49 6.84
N TYR A 112 5.88 -2.69 6.34
CA TYR A 112 4.90 -2.95 5.29
C TYR A 112 3.54 -3.29 5.88
N PHE A 113 2.50 -2.64 5.35
CA PHE A 113 1.08 -2.86 5.67
C PHE A 113 0.28 -3.04 4.40
N GLY A 114 -0.62 -3.99 4.38
CA GLY A 114 -1.47 -4.23 3.23
C GLY A 114 -1.21 -5.58 2.57
N PRO A 115 -1.74 -5.78 1.33
CA PRO A 115 -2.56 -4.85 0.56
C PRO A 115 -3.95 -4.68 1.19
N VAL A 116 -4.50 -3.48 1.05
CA VAL A 116 -5.88 -3.15 1.41
C VAL A 116 -6.68 -2.74 0.17
N ASP A 117 -7.99 -2.91 0.22
CA ASP A 117 -8.88 -2.45 -0.85
C ASP A 117 -8.96 -0.92 -0.84
N GLY A 118 -8.50 -0.26 -1.92
CA GLY A 118 -8.52 1.18 -2.07
C GLY A 118 -9.90 1.75 -2.36
N HIS A 119 -10.87 0.92 -2.69
CA HIS A 119 -12.26 1.35 -2.90
C HIS A 119 -13.11 1.24 -1.62
N ASP A 120 -12.60 0.58 -0.58
CA ASP A 120 -13.23 0.60 0.75
C ASP A 120 -12.70 1.78 1.59
N VAL A 121 -13.36 2.93 1.45
CA VAL A 121 -12.98 4.16 2.16
C VAL A 121 -13.03 3.99 3.68
N ARG A 122 -13.97 3.21 4.21
CA ARG A 122 -14.09 2.98 5.66
C ARG A 122 -12.90 2.19 6.17
N ALA A 123 -12.53 1.16 5.43
CA ALA A 123 -11.33 0.38 5.70
C ALA A 123 -10.07 1.23 5.67
N LEU A 124 -9.90 2.04 4.61
CA LEU A 124 -8.75 2.95 4.48
C LEU A 124 -8.64 3.93 5.64
N VAL A 125 -9.74 4.59 6.03
CA VAL A 125 -9.75 5.51 7.17
C VAL A 125 -9.32 4.82 8.45
N THR A 126 -9.81 3.60 8.69
CA THR A 126 -9.45 2.82 9.87
C THR A 126 -7.95 2.49 9.90
N VAL A 127 -7.42 2.03 8.77
CA VAL A 127 -5.99 1.70 8.64
C VAL A 127 -5.12 2.95 8.79
N LEU A 128 -5.46 4.05 8.11
CA LEU A 128 -4.69 5.30 8.18
C LEU A 128 -4.66 5.88 9.59
N ARG A 129 -5.77 5.80 10.33
CA ARG A 129 -5.82 6.20 11.75
C ARG A 129 -4.87 5.36 12.60
N ALA A 130 -4.86 4.05 12.40
CA ALA A 130 -3.94 3.17 13.12
C ALA A 130 -2.47 3.43 12.76
N LEU A 131 -2.17 3.68 11.48
CA LEU A 131 -0.81 3.97 11.01
C LEU A 131 -0.26 5.29 11.53
N LYS A 132 -1.14 6.27 11.79
CA LYS A 132 -0.75 7.55 12.39
C LYS A 132 -0.08 7.39 13.75
N GLU A 133 -0.48 6.39 14.53
CA GLU A 133 0.05 6.12 15.87
C GLU A 133 1.34 5.27 15.87
N ILE A 134 1.80 4.88 14.69
CA ILE A 134 3.01 4.07 14.53
C ILE A 134 4.18 4.96 14.13
N ASP A 135 5.27 4.92 14.87
CA ASP A 135 6.48 5.66 14.56
C ASP A 135 7.34 4.96 13.50
N GLY A 136 8.17 5.73 12.81
CA GLY A 136 9.13 5.28 11.80
C GLY A 136 8.55 5.18 10.39
N PRO A 137 9.40 4.82 9.40
CA PRO A 137 8.99 4.70 8.01
C PRO A 137 7.96 3.58 7.82
N LYS A 138 6.89 3.87 7.08
CA LYS A 138 5.76 2.95 6.82
C LYS A 138 5.43 2.95 5.35
N LEU A 139 5.04 1.79 4.83
CA LEU A 139 4.48 1.63 3.50
C LEU A 139 3.11 0.95 3.60
N LEU A 140 2.08 1.63 3.10
CA LEU A 140 0.74 1.10 2.95
C LEU A 140 0.52 0.72 1.48
N HIS A 141 0.33 -0.56 1.22
CA HIS A 141 0.00 -1.07 -0.10
C HIS A 141 -1.52 -1.07 -0.27
N VAL A 142 -1.99 -0.33 -1.26
CA VAL A 142 -3.42 -0.13 -1.56
C VAL A 142 -3.69 -0.66 -2.96
N MET A 143 -4.63 -1.59 -3.09
CA MET A 143 -5.05 -2.12 -4.38
C MET A 143 -6.26 -1.35 -4.89
N THR A 144 -6.20 -0.91 -6.14
CA THR A 144 -7.29 -0.20 -6.80
C THR A 144 -7.56 -0.78 -8.18
N VAL A 145 -8.71 -0.45 -8.72
CA VAL A 145 -9.08 -0.71 -10.11
C VAL A 145 -9.16 0.63 -10.82
N LYS A 146 -8.34 0.82 -11.84
CA LYS A 146 -8.34 2.06 -12.63
C LYS A 146 -9.67 2.23 -13.34
N GLY A 147 -10.26 3.44 -13.24
CA GLY A 147 -11.56 3.72 -13.83
C GLY A 147 -12.76 3.14 -13.07
N LYS A 148 -12.57 2.65 -11.83
CA LYS A 148 -13.63 2.06 -11.01
C LYS A 148 -14.88 2.94 -10.93
N GLY A 149 -16.03 2.35 -11.23
CA GLY A 149 -17.32 3.04 -11.26
C GLY A 149 -17.72 3.54 -12.65
N TYR A 150 -16.82 3.48 -13.65
CA TYR A 150 -17.12 3.83 -15.03
C TYR A 150 -16.84 2.63 -15.96
N SER A 151 -17.90 1.95 -16.38
CA SER A 151 -17.82 0.68 -17.12
C SER A 151 -16.90 0.70 -18.34
N PRO A 152 -16.91 1.72 -19.24
CA PRO A 152 -15.97 1.78 -20.35
C PRO A 152 -14.51 1.77 -19.93
N ALA A 153 -14.17 2.48 -18.84
CA ALA A 153 -12.81 2.56 -18.34
C ALA A 153 -12.38 1.28 -17.62
N GLU A 154 -13.29 0.62 -16.92
CA GLU A 154 -12.99 -0.67 -16.27
C GLU A 154 -12.68 -1.78 -17.29
N HIS A 155 -13.35 -1.76 -18.45
CA HIS A 155 -13.15 -2.75 -19.52
C HIS A 155 -11.91 -2.49 -20.37
N ASN A 156 -11.52 -1.23 -20.56
CA ASN A 156 -10.37 -0.86 -21.38
C ASN A 156 -9.47 0.18 -20.70
N GLN A 157 -8.80 -0.24 -19.64
CA GLN A 157 -8.01 0.64 -18.76
C GLN A 157 -6.84 1.34 -19.46
N CYS A 158 -6.22 0.70 -20.47
CA CYS A 158 -5.13 1.31 -21.25
C CYS A 158 -5.63 2.50 -22.05
N GLU A 159 -6.69 2.31 -22.79
CA GLU A 159 -7.28 3.32 -23.65
C GLU A 159 -7.86 4.50 -22.85
N TRP A 160 -8.41 4.21 -21.66
CA TRP A 160 -8.97 5.20 -20.74
C TRP A 160 -7.94 5.78 -19.77
N HIS A 161 -6.66 5.52 -19.99
CA HIS A 161 -5.61 6.13 -19.17
C HIS A 161 -5.54 7.66 -19.36
N ALA A 162 -5.67 8.11 -20.62
CA ALA A 162 -5.72 9.51 -21.00
C ALA A 162 -6.68 9.70 -22.20
N PRO A 163 -7.99 9.57 -21.99
CA PRO A 163 -8.96 9.41 -23.08
C PRO A 163 -9.16 10.67 -23.95
N GLY A 164 -8.65 11.83 -23.55
CA GLY A 164 -8.96 13.09 -24.20
C GLY A 164 -10.39 13.56 -23.91
N ARG A 165 -11.02 14.25 -24.86
CA ARG A 165 -12.43 14.64 -24.74
C ARG A 165 -13.32 13.46 -25.10
N PHE A 166 -14.35 13.22 -24.30
CA PHE A 166 -15.34 12.17 -24.53
C PHE A 166 -16.70 12.59 -23.97
N ASN A 167 -17.75 11.96 -24.43
CA ASN A 167 -19.07 12.07 -23.85
C ASN A 167 -19.18 11.18 -22.60
N PRO A 168 -19.37 11.72 -21.38
CA PRO A 168 -19.40 10.92 -20.18
C PRO A 168 -20.61 9.97 -20.08
N GLU A 169 -21.70 10.24 -20.81
CA GLU A 169 -22.90 9.39 -20.81
C GLU A 169 -22.75 8.19 -21.75
N THR A 170 -22.21 8.42 -22.95
CA THR A 170 -22.10 7.37 -23.99
C THR A 170 -20.70 6.73 -24.03
N GLY A 171 -19.68 7.39 -23.53
CA GLY A 171 -18.28 6.98 -23.66
C GLY A 171 -17.70 7.24 -25.06
N GLU A 172 -18.43 7.89 -25.96
CA GLU A 172 -17.94 8.23 -27.31
C GLU A 172 -16.87 9.33 -27.23
N ARG A 173 -15.84 9.21 -28.06
CA ARG A 173 -14.67 10.10 -28.16
C ARG A 173 -14.69 10.94 -29.39
#